data_6f83fb208b26932cb24c299ae895883b
#
_entry.id   6f83fb208b26932cb24c299ae895883b
#
_cell.length_a   1.000
_cell.length_b   1.000
_cell.length_c   1.000
_cell.angle_alpha   90.00
_cell.angle_beta   90.00
_cell.angle_gamma   90.00
#
_symmetry.space_group_name_H-M   'P 1'
#
loop_
_entity.id
_entity.type
_entity.pdbx_description
1 polymer ?
#
loop_
_entity_poly.entity_id
_entity_poly.type
_entity_poly.pdbx_seq_one_letter_code
_entity_poly.pdbx_strand_id
1 'polypeptide(L)'
;MSTEAKFCSQCGKLLAAGARFCAYCGAPVQGAATAPPSPPDTGAAPQSSISAPEQAEPIIDVIPLQRRSGFMGMTVENFNMIVTPQRLVLIPVSKQEMQEAVKTAQEEARAAGKGFFGQWAAQLAWLQVLYRKYRTTPVAELAQTPGSVVLWNREVRSIRLSDPRVVQRGSATEQTSAYSQIALETTRGGFKFDLLMMKAGEARKILQQTLGGVVH
;
A
#
# COMPACT_ATOMS: atom_id res chain seq x y z
N MET A 1 12.77 44.35 12.23
CA MET A 1 11.52 43.53 12.18
C MET A 1 11.94 42.10 11.97
N SER A 2 11.97 41.30 13.04
CA SER A 2 12.41 39.90 12.97
C SER A 2 11.24 39.01 12.53
N THR A 3 11.35 38.42 11.36
CA THR A 3 10.42 37.40 10.88
C THR A 3 10.74 36.07 11.56
N GLU A 4 10.00 35.74 12.61
CA GLU A 4 10.13 34.40 13.24
C GLU A 4 9.70 33.32 12.24
N ALA A 5 10.61 32.42 11.96
CA ALA A 5 10.36 31.26 11.13
C ALA A 5 9.44 30.29 11.90
N LYS A 6 8.23 30.05 11.41
CA LYS A 6 7.26 29.12 12.03
C LYS A 6 7.38 27.75 11.36
N PHE A 7 7.41 26.69 12.17
CA PHE A 7 7.47 25.31 11.71
C PHE A 7 6.12 24.59 11.94
N CYS A 8 5.78 23.68 11.05
CA CYS A 8 4.58 22.86 11.20
C CYS A 8 4.74 21.90 12.38
N SER A 9 3.80 21.92 13.32
CA SER A 9 3.80 21.03 14.49
C SER A 9 3.61 19.54 14.13
N GLN A 10 3.05 19.25 12.95
CA GLN A 10 2.80 17.88 12.52
C GLN A 10 3.97 17.25 11.73
N CYS A 11 4.68 18.03 10.90
CA CYS A 11 5.72 17.48 10.00
C CYS A 11 7.08 18.19 10.13
N GLY A 12 7.24 19.19 11.01
CA GLY A 12 8.49 19.90 11.24
C GLY A 12 8.99 20.76 10.08
N LYS A 13 8.24 20.90 8.98
CA LYS A 13 8.64 21.73 7.83
C LYS A 13 8.34 23.20 8.03
N LEU A 14 9.18 24.06 7.43
CA LEU A 14 9.01 25.52 7.47
C LEU A 14 7.68 25.93 6.82
N LEU A 15 6.93 26.79 7.50
CA LEU A 15 5.66 27.33 7.02
C LEU A 15 5.87 28.65 6.29
N ALA A 16 5.17 28.86 5.19
CA ALA A 16 5.12 30.17 4.55
C ALA A 16 4.39 31.17 5.47
N ALA A 17 4.83 32.42 5.46
CA ALA A 17 4.22 33.45 6.26
C ALA A 17 2.73 33.60 5.90
N GLY A 18 1.84 33.50 6.89
CA GLY A 18 0.38 33.61 6.70
C GLY A 18 -0.32 32.35 6.18
N ALA A 19 0.37 31.22 6.03
CA ALA A 19 -0.25 29.98 5.58
C ALA A 19 -1.27 29.47 6.59
N ARG A 20 -2.50 29.18 6.14
CA ARG A 20 -3.56 28.56 6.95
C ARG A 20 -3.41 27.04 7.03
N PHE A 21 -2.72 26.43 6.07
CA PHE A 21 -2.44 25.00 6.00
C PHE A 21 -0.98 24.78 5.61
N CYS A 22 -0.38 23.73 6.12
CA CYS A 22 0.96 23.32 5.73
C CYS A 22 0.95 22.78 4.30
N ALA A 23 1.77 23.34 3.40
CA ALA A 23 1.87 22.92 2.02
C ALA A 23 2.45 21.49 1.84
N TYR A 24 3.08 20.94 2.88
CA TYR A 24 3.71 19.62 2.84
C TYR A 24 2.83 18.48 3.36
N CYS A 25 2.03 18.73 4.42
CA CYS A 25 1.22 17.68 5.05
C CYS A 25 -0.28 18.02 5.12
N GLY A 26 -0.70 19.22 4.68
CA GLY A 26 -2.09 19.66 4.71
C GLY A 26 -2.63 20.01 6.11
N ALA A 27 -1.83 19.89 7.17
CA ALA A 27 -2.28 20.18 8.53
C ALA A 27 -2.63 21.66 8.72
N PRO A 28 -3.72 21.99 9.45
CA PRO A 28 -4.07 23.37 9.75
C PRO A 28 -3.04 24.02 10.69
N VAL A 29 -2.65 25.25 10.40
CA VAL A 29 -1.70 26.03 11.21
C VAL A 29 -2.49 26.79 12.27
N GLN A 30 -2.36 26.38 13.54
CA GLN A 30 -2.98 27.09 14.66
C GLN A 30 -2.30 28.44 14.88
N GLY A 31 -3.04 29.54 14.74
CA GLY A 31 -2.53 30.86 15.10
C GLY A 31 -3.00 32.04 14.26
N ALA A 32 -4.20 32.06 13.71
CA ALA A 32 -4.82 33.27 13.18
C ALA A 32 -6.24 33.39 13.71
N ALA A 33 -6.34 33.83 14.97
CA ALA A 33 -7.61 34.30 15.53
C ALA A 33 -7.82 35.75 15.09
N THR A 34 -8.76 35.99 14.21
CA THR A 34 -9.55 37.23 14.14
C THR A 34 -10.94 36.82 13.69
N ALA A 35 -11.87 36.95 14.63
CA ALA A 35 -13.29 36.72 14.39
C ALA A 35 -13.84 37.86 13.50
N PRO A 36 -14.64 37.54 12.47
CA PRO A 36 -15.51 38.54 11.85
C PRO A 36 -16.85 38.63 12.60
N PRO A 37 -17.53 39.80 12.56
CA PRO A 37 -18.80 40.04 13.25
C PRO A 37 -19.94 39.22 12.60
N SER A 38 -20.86 38.79 13.47
CA SER A 38 -22.06 38.06 13.11
C SER A 38 -23.01 38.90 12.28
N PRO A 39 -23.61 38.39 11.17
CA PRO A 39 -24.83 38.91 10.59
C PRO A 39 -26.07 38.25 11.23
N PRO A 40 -27.25 38.92 11.18
CA PRO A 40 -28.45 38.53 11.92
C PRO A 40 -29.17 37.30 11.36
N ASP A 41 -29.82 36.60 12.27
CA ASP A 41 -30.74 35.48 12.01
C ASP A 41 -31.68 35.68 10.84
N THR A 42 -31.66 34.79 9.91
CA THR A 42 -32.85 34.44 9.12
C THR A 42 -32.76 32.93 8.73
N GLY A 43 -33.75 32.23 9.15
CA GLY A 43 -33.97 30.82 9.23
C GLY A 43 -33.57 29.93 8.07
N ALA A 44 -33.50 28.68 8.41
CA ALA A 44 -33.20 27.46 7.69
C ALA A 44 -31.74 27.00 7.87
N ALA A 45 -31.52 26.24 8.92
CA ALA A 45 -30.36 25.38 9.02
C ALA A 45 -30.27 24.48 7.78
N PRO A 46 -29.18 24.51 7.01
CA PRO A 46 -28.87 23.35 6.18
C PRO A 46 -28.49 22.25 7.17
N GLN A 47 -29.36 21.25 7.22
CA GLN A 47 -29.03 19.99 7.86
C GLN A 47 -27.64 19.58 7.32
N SER A 48 -26.65 19.61 8.20
CA SER A 48 -25.37 18.92 7.94
C SER A 48 -25.77 17.52 7.51
N SER A 49 -25.65 17.24 6.24
CA SER A 49 -25.74 15.90 5.71
C SER A 49 -24.72 15.11 6.50
N ILE A 50 -25.18 14.35 7.49
CA ILE A 50 -24.47 13.25 8.10
C ILE A 50 -24.04 12.45 6.90
N SER A 51 -22.75 12.52 6.55
CA SER A 51 -22.15 11.74 5.49
C SER A 51 -22.62 10.32 5.72
N ALA A 52 -23.36 9.77 4.76
CA ALA A 52 -23.75 8.37 4.77
C ALA A 52 -22.52 7.57 5.15
N PRO A 53 -22.64 6.50 5.96
CA PRO A 53 -21.49 5.71 6.38
C PRO A 53 -20.69 5.40 5.11
N GLU A 54 -19.45 5.90 5.07
CA GLU A 54 -18.54 5.77 3.93
C GLU A 54 -18.54 4.29 3.57
N GLN A 55 -19.23 3.94 2.48
CA GLN A 55 -19.43 2.56 2.10
C GLN A 55 -18.04 1.96 1.99
N ALA A 56 -17.78 0.96 2.83
CA ALA A 56 -16.46 0.36 2.95
C ALA A 56 -15.96 -0.01 1.54
N GLU A 57 -14.90 0.65 1.10
CA GLU A 57 -14.32 0.46 -0.23
C GLU A 57 -13.99 -1.03 -0.41
N PRO A 58 -14.55 -1.72 -1.41
CA PRO A 58 -14.35 -3.15 -1.54
C PRO A 58 -12.91 -3.47 -1.95
N ILE A 59 -12.33 -4.47 -1.32
CA ILE A 59 -11.04 -5.02 -1.74
C ILE A 59 -11.29 -6.04 -2.84
N ILE A 60 -10.76 -5.78 -4.03
CA ILE A 60 -10.82 -6.71 -5.16
C ILE A 60 -9.89 -7.88 -4.92
N ASP A 61 -8.61 -7.57 -4.60
CA ASP A 61 -7.64 -8.60 -4.28
C ASP A 61 -6.43 -8.05 -3.51
N VAL A 62 -5.58 -8.97 -3.04
CA VAL A 62 -4.33 -8.68 -2.33
C VAL A 62 -3.20 -9.39 -3.07
N ILE A 63 -2.22 -8.63 -3.57
CA ILE A 63 -1.07 -9.14 -4.31
C ILE A 63 0.16 -9.10 -3.40
N PRO A 64 0.72 -10.24 -3.00
CA PRO A 64 1.93 -10.28 -2.19
C PRO A 64 3.16 -9.94 -3.04
N LEU A 65 3.97 -9.01 -2.54
CA LEU A 65 5.10 -8.43 -3.24
C LEU A 65 6.37 -8.50 -2.39
N GLN A 66 7.51 -8.50 -3.06
CA GLN A 66 8.81 -8.40 -2.42
C GLN A 66 9.66 -7.34 -3.13
N ARG A 67 10.34 -6.50 -2.37
CA ARG A 67 11.33 -5.57 -2.88
C ARG A 67 12.72 -5.98 -2.40
N ARG A 68 13.64 -6.05 -3.33
CA ARG A 68 15.05 -6.23 -3.02
C ARG A 68 15.77 -4.90 -3.17
N SER A 69 16.51 -4.50 -2.16
CA SER A 69 17.25 -3.24 -2.13
C SER A 69 18.63 -3.44 -1.50
N GLY A 70 19.44 -2.37 -1.47
CA GLY A 70 20.79 -2.41 -0.92
C GLY A 70 21.81 -3.04 -1.87
N PHE A 71 23.05 -3.17 -1.36
CA PHE A 71 24.15 -3.74 -2.12
C PHE A 71 23.84 -5.20 -2.49
N MET A 72 23.89 -5.54 -3.78
CA MET A 72 23.58 -6.86 -4.34
C MET A 72 22.18 -7.41 -3.98
N GLY A 73 21.20 -6.55 -3.63
CA GLY A 73 19.85 -6.97 -3.29
C GLY A 73 19.72 -7.73 -1.96
N MET A 74 20.66 -7.49 -1.02
CA MET A 74 20.71 -8.21 0.26
C MET A 74 19.58 -7.81 1.22
N THR A 75 18.99 -6.63 1.05
CA THR A 75 17.85 -6.20 1.86
C THR A 75 16.56 -6.64 1.17
N VAL A 76 15.79 -7.46 1.87
CA VAL A 76 14.51 -7.98 1.39
C VAL A 76 13.39 -7.39 2.24
N GLU A 77 12.46 -6.73 1.58
CA GLU A 77 11.27 -6.13 2.19
C GLU A 77 10.02 -6.73 1.56
N ASN A 78 9.11 -7.20 2.38
CA ASN A 78 7.83 -7.75 1.93
C ASN A 78 6.76 -6.67 1.97
N PHE A 79 5.88 -6.68 0.98
CA PHE A 79 4.74 -5.79 0.86
C PHE A 79 3.49 -6.58 0.48
N ASN A 80 2.33 -6.02 0.78
CA ASN A 80 1.08 -6.43 0.16
C ASN A 80 0.49 -5.24 -0.59
N MET A 81 0.10 -5.45 -1.83
CA MET A 81 -0.63 -4.48 -2.62
C MET A 81 -2.11 -4.81 -2.56
N ILE A 82 -2.87 -3.95 -1.89
CA ILE A 82 -4.32 -4.03 -1.85
C ILE A 82 -4.86 -3.36 -3.11
N VAL A 83 -5.62 -4.10 -3.87
CA VAL A 83 -6.26 -3.62 -5.11
C VAL A 83 -7.72 -3.28 -4.81
N THR A 84 -8.10 -2.04 -5.08
CA THR A 84 -9.48 -1.57 -4.93
C THR A 84 -9.95 -0.92 -6.23
N PRO A 85 -11.25 -0.61 -6.39
CA PRO A 85 -11.75 0.10 -7.57
C PRO A 85 -11.16 1.49 -7.78
N GLN A 86 -10.68 2.15 -6.71
CA GLN A 86 -10.26 3.55 -6.75
C GLN A 86 -8.76 3.75 -6.60
N ARG A 87 -8.05 2.84 -5.91
CA ARG A 87 -6.64 3.00 -5.54
C ARG A 87 -5.93 1.67 -5.31
N LEU A 88 -4.61 1.74 -5.34
CA LEU A 88 -3.71 0.70 -4.85
C LEU A 88 -3.15 1.15 -3.50
N VAL A 89 -3.08 0.25 -2.51
CA VAL A 89 -2.42 0.53 -1.23
C VAL A 89 -1.27 -0.46 -1.07
N LEU A 90 -0.03 0.06 -1.08
CA LEU A 90 1.17 -0.73 -0.83
C LEU A 90 1.46 -0.71 0.67
N ILE A 91 1.40 -1.85 1.32
CA ILE A 91 1.57 -2.00 2.77
C ILE A 91 2.85 -2.79 3.04
N PRO A 92 3.83 -2.20 3.75
CA PRO A 92 5.00 -2.97 4.18
C PRO A 92 4.60 -3.99 5.24
N VAL A 93 5.08 -5.22 5.09
CA VAL A 93 4.89 -6.28 6.08
C VAL A 93 6.04 -6.22 7.07
N SER A 94 5.75 -5.90 8.33
CA SER A 94 6.74 -5.87 9.38
C SER A 94 7.26 -7.28 9.73
N LYS A 95 8.48 -7.37 10.26
CA LYS A 95 9.02 -8.64 10.74
C LYS A 95 8.15 -9.27 11.82
N GLN A 96 7.59 -8.45 12.71
CA GLN A 96 6.69 -8.92 13.76
C GLN A 96 5.41 -9.51 13.16
N GLU A 97 4.77 -8.80 12.25
CA GLU A 97 3.55 -9.26 11.58
C GLU A 97 3.77 -10.57 10.80
N MET A 98 4.91 -10.69 10.13
CA MET A 98 5.29 -11.94 9.46
C MET A 98 5.47 -13.09 10.46
N GLN A 99 6.13 -12.84 11.61
CA GLN A 99 6.33 -13.86 12.64
C GLN A 99 5.00 -14.31 13.26
N GLU A 100 4.10 -13.38 13.55
CA GLU A 100 2.74 -13.67 14.02
C GLU A 100 1.96 -14.51 13.01
N ALA A 101 2.01 -14.15 11.73
CA ALA A 101 1.34 -14.90 10.67
C ALA A 101 1.93 -16.32 10.50
N VAL A 102 3.25 -16.48 10.62
CA VAL A 102 3.91 -17.80 10.61
C VAL A 102 3.44 -18.65 11.80
N LYS A 103 3.39 -18.04 13.01
CA LYS A 103 2.92 -18.74 14.22
C LYS A 103 1.46 -19.20 14.06
N THR A 104 0.58 -18.32 13.61
CA THR A 104 -0.82 -18.65 13.33
C THR A 104 -0.94 -19.79 12.31
N ALA A 105 -0.18 -19.72 11.21
CA ALA A 105 -0.17 -20.78 10.19
C ALA A 105 0.30 -22.14 10.76
N GLN A 106 1.29 -22.13 11.65
CA GLN A 106 1.77 -23.35 12.33
C GLN A 106 0.73 -23.91 13.29
N GLU A 107 0.03 -23.06 14.03
CA GLU A 107 -1.05 -23.46 14.94
C GLU A 107 -2.22 -24.08 14.17
N GLU A 108 -2.64 -23.44 13.07
CA GLU A 108 -3.66 -23.98 12.15
C GLU A 108 -3.24 -25.34 11.57
N ALA A 109 -1.98 -25.52 11.17
CA ALA A 109 -1.47 -26.77 10.63
C ALA A 109 -1.45 -27.90 11.67
N ARG A 110 -1.08 -27.58 12.93
CA ARG A 110 -1.12 -28.52 14.06
C ARG A 110 -2.56 -28.94 14.39
N ALA A 111 -3.46 -27.97 14.47
CA ALA A 111 -4.88 -28.25 14.73
C ALA A 111 -5.52 -29.12 13.64
N ALA A 112 -5.05 -28.99 12.38
CA ALA A 112 -5.47 -29.81 11.25
C ALA A 112 -4.81 -31.21 11.22
N GLY A 113 -4.02 -31.61 12.21
CA GLY A 113 -3.33 -32.90 12.27
C GLY A 113 -2.26 -33.10 11.21
N LYS A 114 -1.75 -32.05 10.57
CA LYS A 114 -0.71 -32.13 9.54
C LYS A 114 0.64 -32.43 10.20
N GLY A 115 1.24 -33.57 9.82
CA GLY A 115 2.56 -33.98 10.31
C GLY A 115 3.69 -33.07 9.82
N PHE A 116 4.95 -33.49 10.04
CA PHE A 116 6.18 -32.73 9.80
C PHE A 116 6.25 -32.06 8.41
N PHE A 117 5.83 -32.75 7.36
CA PHE A 117 5.78 -32.17 5.99
C PHE A 117 4.75 -31.06 5.86
N GLY A 118 3.64 -31.12 6.62
CA GLY A 118 2.67 -30.03 6.68
C GLY A 118 3.21 -28.78 7.39
N GLN A 119 4.13 -28.95 8.35
CA GLN A 119 4.79 -27.83 9.03
C GLN A 119 5.75 -27.07 8.11
N TRP A 120 6.37 -27.74 7.14
CA TRP A 120 7.23 -27.09 6.14
C TRP A 120 6.40 -26.23 5.18
N ALA A 121 5.26 -26.75 4.73
CA ALA A 121 4.31 -25.99 3.93
C ALA A 121 3.75 -24.77 4.70
N ALA A 122 3.66 -24.85 6.03
CA ALA A 122 3.23 -23.73 6.88
C ALA A 122 4.20 -22.53 6.83
N GLN A 123 5.46 -22.73 6.45
CA GLN A 123 6.41 -21.60 6.28
C GLN A 123 6.00 -20.65 5.15
N LEU A 124 5.23 -21.11 4.17
CA LEU A 124 4.67 -20.26 3.11
C LEU A 124 3.20 -19.90 3.38
N ALA A 125 2.56 -20.59 4.32
CA ALA A 125 1.15 -20.37 4.65
C ALA A 125 0.88 -19.01 5.35
N TRP A 126 1.93 -18.35 5.87
CA TRP A 126 1.82 -17.00 6.42
C TRP A 126 1.25 -15.99 5.41
N LEU A 127 1.55 -16.18 4.12
CA LEU A 127 0.97 -15.36 3.04
C LEU A 127 -0.56 -15.50 3.01
N GLN A 128 -1.09 -16.72 3.24
CA GLN A 128 -2.52 -16.97 3.28
C GLN A 128 -3.18 -16.34 4.52
N VAL A 129 -2.47 -16.36 5.66
CA VAL A 129 -2.92 -15.72 6.90
C VAL A 129 -3.03 -14.21 6.67
N LEU A 130 -2.00 -13.58 6.12
CA LEU A 130 -2.01 -12.15 5.80
C LEU A 130 -3.04 -11.81 4.73
N TYR A 131 -3.18 -12.65 3.70
CA TYR A 131 -4.21 -12.46 2.67
C TYR A 131 -5.60 -12.39 3.28
N ARG A 132 -5.97 -13.35 4.14
CA ARG A 132 -7.27 -13.35 4.85
C ARG A 132 -7.43 -12.09 5.72
N LYS A 133 -6.40 -11.75 6.51
CA LYS A 133 -6.39 -10.55 7.35
C LYS A 133 -6.68 -9.29 6.53
N TYR A 134 -5.92 -9.06 5.48
CA TYR A 134 -6.08 -7.85 4.66
C TYR A 134 -7.41 -7.80 3.90
N ARG A 135 -7.94 -8.94 3.49
CA ARG A 135 -9.27 -9.01 2.84
C ARG A 135 -10.42 -8.59 3.75
N THR A 136 -10.26 -8.72 5.05
CA THR A 136 -11.29 -8.41 6.06
C THR A 136 -11.08 -7.08 6.77
N THR A 137 -9.90 -6.47 6.64
CA THR A 137 -9.58 -5.17 7.26
C THR A 137 -10.05 -4.03 6.34
N PRO A 138 -10.73 -3.00 6.89
CA PRO A 138 -11.15 -1.83 6.10
C PRO A 138 -9.98 -1.14 5.40
N VAL A 139 -10.16 -0.75 4.13
CA VAL A 139 -9.11 -0.09 3.33
C VAL A 139 -8.62 1.20 3.98
N ALA A 140 -9.51 1.94 4.64
CA ALA A 140 -9.16 3.17 5.36
C ALA A 140 -8.15 2.91 6.50
N GLU A 141 -8.30 1.81 7.23
CA GLU A 141 -7.38 1.38 8.27
C GLU A 141 -6.04 0.91 7.67
N LEU A 142 -6.10 0.10 6.61
CA LEU A 142 -4.91 -0.36 5.89
C LEU A 142 -4.07 0.80 5.34
N ALA A 143 -4.73 1.84 4.84
CA ALA A 143 -4.07 3.03 4.31
C ALA A 143 -3.34 3.86 5.40
N GLN A 144 -3.69 3.69 6.68
CA GLN A 144 -3.06 4.35 7.82
C GLN A 144 -1.89 3.56 8.41
N THR A 145 -1.64 2.34 7.91
CA THR A 145 -0.49 1.54 8.36
C THR A 145 0.82 2.32 8.16
N PRO A 146 1.70 2.40 9.16
CA PRO A 146 2.98 3.09 9.04
C PRO A 146 3.80 2.60 7.84
N GLY A 147 4.25 3.53 7.00
CA GLY A 147 5.00 3.21 5.78
C GLY A 147 4.17 2.75 4.59
N SER A 148 2.83 2.74 4.69
CA SER A 148 1.97 2.47 3.55
C SER A 148 2.04 3.58 2.50
N VAL A 149 1.85 3.22 1.24
CA VAL A 149 1.77 4.14 0.11
C VAL A 149 0.44 3.98 -0.58
N VAL A 150 -0.39 5.01 -0.54
CA VAL A 150 -1.66 5.06 -1.27
C VAL A 150 -1.42 5.68 -2.64
N LEU A 151 -1.80 4.95 -3.69
CA LEU A 151 -1.70 5.37 -5.10
C LEU A 151 -3.11 5.37 -5.69
N TRP A 152 -3.66 6.54 -5.96
CA TRP A 152 -4.94 6.63 -6.65
C TRP A 152 -4.80 6.14 -8.08
N ASN A 153 -5.81 5.48 -8.64
CA ASN A 153 -5.74 4.92 -9.99
C ASN A 153 -5.37 5.98 -11.05
N ARG A 154 -5.80 7.24 -10.87
CA ARG A 154 -5.42 8.37 -11.74
C ARG A 154 -3.94 8.77 -11.66
N GLU A 155 -3.22 8.35 -10.62
CA GLU A 155 -1.79 8.60 -10.46
C GLU A 155 -0.93 7.53 -11.14
N VAL A 156 -1.52 6.38 -11.46
CA VAL A 156 -0.85 5.25 -12.11
C VAL A 156 -0.80 5.50 -13.61
N ARG A 157 0.39 5.63 -14.15
CA ARG A 157 0.63 5.88 -15.59
C ARG A 157 0.79 4.60 -16.38
N SER A 158 1.49 3.63 -15.82
CA SER A 158 1.72 2.34 -16.47
C SER A 158 2.05 1.26 -15.44
N ILE A 159 1.61 0.04 -15.70
CA ILE A 159 1.99 -1.16 -14.95
C ILE A 159 2.51 -2.18 -15.95
N ARG A 160 3.77 -2.57 -15.78
CA ARG A 160 4.39 -3.62 -16.59
C ARG A 160 4.60 -4.88 -15.76
N LEU A 161 4.14 -5.99 -16.28
CA LEU A 161 4.25 -7.29 -15.67
C LEU A 161 5.11 -8.19 -16.57
N SER A 162 6.06 -8.88 -15.99
CA SER A 162 6.94 -9.80 -16.71
C SER A 162 7.16 -11.09 -15.92
N ASP A 163 7.15 -12.20 -16.63
CA ASP A 163 7.52 -13.49 -16.06
C ASP A 163 9.05 -13.67 -16.00
N PRO A 164 9.55 -14.61 -15.18
CA PRO A 164 10.96 -14.94 -15.11
C PRO A 164 11.53 -15.22 -16.49
N ARG A 165 12.66 -14.62 -16.80
CA ARG A 165 13.35 -14.88 -18.06
C ARG A 165 14.48 -15.87 -17.83
N VAL A 166 14.47 -16.95 -18.60
CA VAL A 166 15.58 -17.88 -18.70
C VAL A 166 16.36 -17.49 -19.95
N VAL A 167 17.60 -17.06 -19.78
CA VAL A 167 18.50 -16.76 -20.90
C VAL A 167 19.46 -17.93 -21.06
N GLN A 168 19.40 -18.59 -22.22
CA GLN A 168 20.43 -19.56 -22.60
C GLN A 168 21.67 -18.80 -23.13
N ARG A 169 22.79 -18.95 -22.48
CA ARG A 169 24.06 -18.38 -22.91
C ARG A 169 25.04 -19.54 -23.16
N GLY A 170 25.09 -19.95 -24.42
CA GLY A 170 25.87 -21.14 -24.80
C GLY A 170 25.24 -22.43 -24.23
N SER A 171 26.04 -23.26 -23.54
CA SER A 171 25.59 -24.47 -22.87
C SER A 171 25.03 -24.23 -21.46
N ALA A 172 25.15 -23.02 -20.93
CA ALA A 172 24.66 -22.65 -19.60
C ALA A 172 23.29 -21.98 -19.68
N THR A 173 22.38 -22.39 -18.82
CA THR A 173 21.09 -21.75 -18.63
C THR A 173 21.20 -20.76 -17.47
N GLU A 174 21.14 -19.47 -17.75
CA GLU A 174 21.19 -18.43 -16.75
C GLU A 174 19.77 -17.89 -16.53
N GLN A 175 19.25 -18.05 -15.32
CA GLN A 175 17.95 -17.50 -14.95
C GLN A 175 18.14 -16.08 -14.44
N THR A 176 17.65 -15.09 -15.19
CA THR A 176 17.82 -13.67 -14.87
C THR A 176 16.95 -13.18 -13.71
N SER A 177 15.86 -13.87 -13.43
CA SER A 177 15.02 -13.64 -12.24
C SER A 177 14.34 -14.93 -11.82
N ALA A 178 14.23 -15.16 -10.51
CA ALA A 178 13.51 -16.33 -9.96
C ALA A 178 12.01 -16.09 -9.88
N TYR A 179 11.56 -14.84 -9.99
CA TYR A 179 10.18 -14.41 -9.75
C TYR A 179 9.64 -13.60 -10.92
N SER A 180 8.31 -13.66 -11.12
CA SER A 180 7.62 -12.68 -11.94
C SER A 180 7.77 -11.29 -11.30
N GLN A 181 7.82 -10.26 -12.14
CA GLN A 181 8.06 -8.89 -11.69
C GLN A 181 6.89 -7.98 -12.06
N ILE A 182 6.68 -6.98 -11.22
CA ILE A 182 5.77 -5.86 -11.47
C ILE A 182 6.53 -4.54 -11.34
N ALA A 183 6.39 -3.68 -12.34
CA ALA A 183 6.90 -2.31 -12.32
C ALA A 183 5.72 -1.34 -12.49
N LEU A 184 5.55 -0.43 -11.54
CA LEU A 184 4.54 0.62 -11.58
C LEU A 184 5.23 1.95 -11.86
N GLU A 185 4.73 2.70 -12.82
CA GLU A 185 5.10 4.09 -13.07
C GLU A 185 3.94 4.99 -12.65
N THR A 186 4.22 5.93 -11.77
CA THR A 186 3.21 6.83 -11.20
C THR A 186 3.64 8.28 -11.32
N THR A 187 2.73 9.20 -11.01
CA THR A 187 3.06 10.64 -10.92
C THR A 187 4.06 10.96 -9.80
N ARG A 188 4.22 10.06 -8.84
CA ARG A 188 5.12 10.21 -7.67
C ARG A 188 6.43 9.43 -7.81
N GLY A 189 6.66 8.75 -8.94
CA GLY A 189 7.84 7.95 -9.20
C GLY A 189 7.52 6.50 -9.56
N GLY A 190 8.58 5.71 -9.73
CA GLY A 190 8.49 4.30 -10.08
C GLY A 190 8.66 3.37 -8.89
N PHE A 191 7.94 2.25 -8.92
CA PHE A 191 8.05 1.16 -7.96
C PHE A 191 8.33 -0.14 -8.72
N LYS A 192 9.23 -0.96 -8.21
CA LYS A 192 9.53 -2.28 -8.78
C LYS A 192 9.54 -3.32 -7.68
N PHE A 193 8.82 -4.43 -7.92
CA PHE A 193 8.71 -5.54 -6.99
C PHE A 193 8.79 -6.88 -7.72
N ASP A 194 9.18 -7.91 -6.99
CA ASP A 194 8.97 -9.30 -7.35
C ASP A 194 7.59 -9.76 -6.86
N LEU A 195 6.86 -10.53 -7.66
CA LEU A 195 5.59 -11.15 -7.27
C LEU A 195 5.86 -12.41 -6.45
N LEU A 196 5.29 -12.51 -5.26
CA LEU A 196 5.41 -13.71 -4.43
C LEU A 196 4.25 -14.67 -4.72
N MET A 197 4.59 -15.93 -5.05
CA MET A 197 3.61 -17.02 -5.24
C MET A 197 2.50 -16.73 -6.28
N MET A 198 2.71 -15.75 -7.17
CA MET A 198 1.77 -15.34 -8.20
C MET A 198 2.49 -15.14 -9.53
N LYS A 199 1.89 -15.58 -10.62
CA LYS A 199 2.39 -15.35 -11.98
C LYS A 199 1.98 -13.97 -12.49
N ALA A 200 2.76 -13.40 -13.40
CA ALA A 200 2.46 -12.11 -14.03
C ALA A 200 1.06 -12.08 -14.67
N GLY A 201 0.64 -13.19 -15.31
CA GLY A 201 -0.68 -13.29 -15.91
C GLY A 201 -1.85 -13.26 -14.93
N GLU A 202 -1.67 -13.77 -13.71
CA GLU A 202 -2.68 -13.71 -12.64
C GLU A 202 -2.80 -12.28 -12.09
N ALA A 203 -1.66 -11.67 -11.75
CA ALA A 203 -1.61 -10.28 -11.30
C ALA A 203 -2.22 -9.33 -12.35
N ARG A 204 -1.93 -9.57 -13.65
CA ARG A 204 -2.51 -8.80 -14.75
C ARG A 204 -4.03 -8.85 -14.76
N LYS A 205 -4.64 -10.03 -14.63
CA LYS A 205 -6.10 -10.18 -14.60
C LYS A 205 -6.74 -9.41 -13.45
N ILE A 206 -6.10 -9.41 -12.27
CA ILE A 206 -6.59 -8.67 -11.10
C ILE A 206 -6.53 -7.16 -11.38
N LEU A 207 -5.37 -6.66 -11.83
CA LEU A 207 -5.15 -5.23 -12.03
C LEU A 207 -5.95 -4.67 -13.20
N GLN A 208 -6.22 -5.46 -14.24
CA GLN A 208 -7.06 -5.05 -15.37
C GLN A 208 -8.51 -4.78 -14.99
N GLN A 209 -9.01 -5.34 -13.89
CA GLN A 209 -10.38 -5.06 -13.41
C GLN A 209 -10.57 -3.59 -13.03
N THR A 210 -9.51 -2.89 -12.66
CA THR A 210 -9.58 -1.52 -12.15
C THR A 210 -8.78 -0.52 -12.96
N LEU A 211 -7.69 -0.95 -13.54
CA LEU A 211 -6.69 -0.10 -14.20
C LEU A 211 -6.59 -0.35 -15.71
N GLY A 212 -7.28 -1.34 -16.23
CA GLY A 212 -7.49 -1.67 -17.65
C GLY A 212 -6.35 -1.24 -18.59
N GLY A 213 -6.50 -0.10 -19.22
CA GLY A 213 -5.63 0.37 -20.31
C GLY A 213 -4.19 0.73 -19.95
N VAL A 214 -3.83 0.77 -18.63
CA VAL A 214 -2.44 1.07 -18.20
C VAL A 214 -1.67 -0.19 -17.79
N VAL A 215 -2.28 -1.39 -17.89
CA VAL A 215 -1.67 -2.67 -17.50
C VAL A 215 -1.17 -3.43 -18.73
N HIS A 216 0.14 -3.64 -18.84
CA HIS A 216 0.84 -4.24 -19.98
C HIS A 216 1.58 -5.53 -19.64
#